data_5b4272c3305304b4a796b98a00d6a238
#
_entry.id   5b4272c3305304b4a796b98a00d6a238
#
_cell.length_a   1.000
_cell.length_b   1.000
_cell.length_c   1.000
_cell.angle_alpha   90.00
_cell.angle_beta   90.00
_cell.angle_gamma   90.00
#
_symmetry.space_group_name_H-M   'P 1'
#
loop_
_entity.id
_entity.type
_entity.pdbx_description
1 polymer ?
#
loop_
_entity_poly.entity_id
_entity_poly.type
_entity_poly.pdbx_seq_one_letter_code
_entity_poly.pdbx_strand_id
1 'polypeptide(L)'
;MKNKQPPFQITNKIIDDVAEISELTGRISAHDHLSGNPNLRRTNRIRTIHGSLAIEQNTLSLEQVTAVLNGKHVLAPPKDIAEVKNAYEIYERLDELDPYSVDDLLTAHGIMTRGLVEESGMFRTRPVGVVDQEGHVLHFGTLPQYVPDLVVEL
;
A
#
# COMPACT_ATOMS: atom_id res chain seq x y z
N MET A 1 28.36 -9.39 -4.75
CA MET A 1 26.96 -9.02 -5.08
C MET A 1 27.00 -7.79 -5.99
N LYS A 2 26.39 -7.83 -7.17
CA LYS A 2 26.26 -6.64 -8.00
C LYS A 2 25.14 -5.80 -7.40
N ASN A 3 25.48 -4.60 -6.94
CA ASN A 3 24.52 -3.61 -6.46
C ASN A 3 23.55 -3.32 -7.62
N LYS A 4 22.38 -3.94 -7.61
CA LYS A 4 21.33 -3.74 -8.63
C LYS A 4 20.60 -2.45 -8.30
N GLN A 5 21.20 -1.32 -8.60
CA GLN A 5 20.46 -0.07 -8.58
C GLN A 5 19.40 -0.10 -9.70
N PRO A 6 18.19 0.42 -9.44
CA PRO A 6 17.18 0.58 -10.48
C PRO A 6 17.74 1.32 -11.68
N PRO A 7 17.44 0.92 -12.93
CA PRO A 7 17.94 1.58 -14.11
C PRO A 7 17.25 2.94 -14.31
N PHE A 8 17.86 4.01 -13.80
CA PHE A 8 17.40 5.37 -14.06
C PHE A 8 18.61 6.28 -14.34
N GLN A 9 18.37 7.38 -15.03
CA GLN A 9 19.33 8.44 -15.26
C GLN A 9 18.77 9.74 -14.68
N ILE A 10 19.60 10.44 -13.91
CA ILE A 10 19.25 11.78 -13.42
C ILE A 10 19.27 12.74 -14.61
N THR A 11 18.10 13.26 -14.96
CA THR A 11 17.93 14.27 -16.01
C THR A 11 17.73 15.64 -15.37
N ASN A 12 17.93 16.73 -16.16
CA ASN A 12 17.64 18.08 -15.70
C ASN A 12 16.21 18.22 -15.21
N LYS A 13 15.24 17.56 -15.90
CA LYS A 13 13.85 17.54 -15.45
C LYS A 13 13.66 16.94 -14.05
N ILE A 14 14.35 15.84 -13.74
CA ILE A 14 14.29 15.24 -12.40
C ILE A 14 14.84 16.21 -11.34
N ILE A 15 15.93 16.93 -11.66
CA ILE A 15 16.51 17.91 -10.75
C ILE A 15 15.54 19.07 -10.52
N ASP A 16 14.92 19.59 -11.57
CA ASP A 16 13.96 20.68 -11.48
C ASP A 16 12.72 20.24 -10.67
N ASP A 17 12.17 19.04 -10.95
CA ASP A 17 11.02 18.47 -10.22
C ASP A 17 11.36 18.28 -8.72
N VAL A 18 12.56 17.80 -8.38
CA VAL A 18 13.00 17.64 -6.98
C VAL A 18 13.14 19.00 -6.30
N ALA A 19 13.67 20.00 -6.98
CA ALA A 19 13.79 21.36 -6.44
C ALA A 19 12.41 21.96 -6.15
N GLU A 20 11.47 21.84 -7.10
CA GLU A 20 10.09 22.32 -6.91
C GLU A 20 9.37 21.58 -5.76
N ILE A 21 9.46 20.26 -5.68
CA ILE A 21 8.91 19.47 -4.57
C ILE A 21 9.50 19.94 -3.23
N SER A 22 10.81 20.16 -3.17
CA SER A 22 11.50 20.60 -1.96
C SER A 22 11.04 21.98 -1.51
N GLU A 23 10.85 22.92 -2.45
CA GLU A 23 10.30 24.23 -2.17
C GLU A 23 8.87 24.17 -1.64
N LEU A 24 8.00 23.40 -2.34
CA LEU A 24 6.61 23.21 -1.93
C LEU A 24 6.51 22.57 -0.54
N THR A 25 7.33 21.56 -0.27
CA THR A 25 7.38 20.88 1.02
C THR A 25 7.84 21.83 2.12
N GLY A 26 8.88 22.65 1.85
CA GLY A 26 9.36 23.67 2.77
C GLY A 26 8.31 24.72 3.08
N ARG A 27 7.54 25.17 2.07
CA ARG A 27 6.42 26.12 2.26
C ARG A 27 5.31 25.54 3.10
N ILE A 28 4.94 24.26 2.90
CA ILE A 28 3.92 23.56 3.72
C ILE A 28 4.41 23.42 5.16
N SER A 29 5.67 23.02 5.37
CA SER A 29 6.27 22.84 6.70
C SER A 29 6.39 24.15 7.48
N ALA A 30 6.59 25.28 6.78
CA ALA A 30 6.62 26.61 7.41
C ALA A 30 5.22 27.08 7.91
N HIS A 31 4.14 26.43 7.43
CA HIS A 31 2.78 26.71 7.88
C HIS A 31 2.35 25.66 8.92
N ASP A 32 2.88 25.79 10.13
CA ASP A 32 2.70 24.88 11.28
C ASP A 32 1.24 24.47 11.57
N HIS A 33 0.27 25.25 11.10
CA HIS A 33 -1.16 24.99 11.32
C HIS A 33 -1.72 23.85 10.47
N LEU A 34 -1.05 23.42 9.39
CA LEU A 34 -1.54 22.35 8.52
C LEU A 34 -1.07 20.97 8.98
N SER A 35 0.16 20.86 9.46
CA SER A 35 0.73 19.59 9.96
C SER A 35 0.06 19.09 11.25
N GLY A 36 -0.49 20.02 12.05
CA GLY A 36 -1.16 19.72 13.32
C GLY A 36 -2.67 19.45 13.24
N ASN A 37 -3.31 19.52 12.06
CA ASN A 37 -4.76 19.36 11.97
C ASN A 37 -5.18 17.87 11.87
N PRO A 38 -5.71 17.27 12.95
CA PRO A 38 -6.11 15.84 12.96
C PRO A 38 -7.20 15.53 11.93
N ASN A 39 -8.12 16.47 11.69
CA ASN A 39 -9.20 16.29 10.74
C ASN A 39 -8.70 16.24 9.29
N LEU A 40 -7.72 17.10 8.96
CA LEU A 40 -7.11 17.09 7.64
C LEU A 40 -6.35 15.79 7.41
N ARG A 41 -5.56 15.32 8.38
CA ARG A 41 -4.86 14.04 8.31
C ARG A 41 -5.83 12.88 8.13
N ARG A 42 -6.90 12.83 8.93
CA ARG A 42 -7.95 11.79 8.80
C ARG A 42 -8.60 11.83 7.41
N THR A 43 -8.98 13.00 6.91
CA THR A 43 -9.61 13.16 5.60
C THR A 43 -8.67 12.70 4.47
N ASN A 44 -7.40 13.09 4.53
CA ASN A 44 -6.40 12.66 3.53
C ASN A 44 -6.19 11.15 3.58
N ARG A 45 -6.09 10.56 4.78
CA ARG A 45 -5.97 9.11 4.95
C ARG A 45 -7.15 8.36 4.33
N ILE A 46 -8.38 8.81 4.58
CA ILE A 46 -9.59 8.22 3.99
C ILE A 46 -9.53 8.29 2.46
N ARG A 47 -9.11 9.42 1.89
CA ARG A 47 -8.96 9.57 0.43
C ARG A 47 -7.87 8.66 -0.13
N THR A 48 -6.74 8.54 0.56
CA THR A 48 -5.64 7.65 0.15
C THR A 48 -6.10 6.19 0.16
N ILE A 49 -6.78 5.74 1.22
CA ILE A 49 -7.33 4.38 1.31
C ILE A 49 -8.32 4.13 0.18
N HIS A 50 -9.29 5.03 -0.01
CA HIS A 50 -10.27 4.89 -1.10
C HIS A 50 -9.57 4.80 -2.47
N GLY A 51 -8.61 5.70 -2.77
CA GLY A 51 -7.90 5.69 -4.04
C GLY A 51 -7.06 4.44 -4.27
N SER A 52 -6.37 3.94 -3.24
CA SER A 52 -5.58 2.72 -3.33
C SER A 52 -6.46 1.48 -3.56
N LEU A 53 -7.54 1.35 -2.79
CA LEU A 53 -8.45 0.21 -2.91
C LEU A 53 -9.26 0.24 -4.20
N ALA A 54 -9.53 1.41 -4.78
CA ALA A 54 -10.18 1.53 -6.10
C ALA A 54 -9.31 0.90 -7.21
N ILE A 55 -7.98 0.97 -7.11
CA ILE A 55 -7.05 0.28 -8.03
C ILE A 55 -7.24 -1.23 -7.93
N GLU A 56 -7.50 -1.75 -6.73
CA GLU A 56 -7.76 -3.17 -6.45
C GLU A 56 -9.23 -3.58 -6.70
N GLN A 57 -10.00 -2.72 -7.40
CA GLN A 57 -11.40 -2.95 -7.75
C GLN A 57 -12.37 -3.00 -6.56
N ASN A 58 -12.03 -2.39 -5.44
CA ASN A 58 -12.99 -2.18 -4.36
C ASN A 58 -14.09 -1.23 -4.83
N THR A 59 -15.35 -1.58 -4.57
CA THR A 59 -16.52 -0.91 -5.16
C THR A 59 -17.11 0.20 -4.29
N LEU A 60 -16.55 0.42 -3.09
CA LEU A 60 -17.07 1.41 -2.15
C LEU A 60 -16.78 2.85 -2.62
N SER A 61 -17.80 3.70 -2.57
CA SER A 61 -17.59 5.14 -2.78
C SER A 61 -16.85 5.78 -1.59
N LEU A 62 -16.33 6.98 -1.78
CA LEU A 62 -15.64 7.73 -0.71
C LEU A 62 -16.56 7.96 0.51
N GLU A 63 -17.86 8.19 0.28
CA GLU A 63 -18.87 8.34 1.34
C GLU A 63 -19.06 7.03 2.09
N GLN A 64 -19.10 5.90 1.38
CA GLN A 64 -19.25 4.57 1.98
C GLN A 64 -18.01 4.19 2.78
N VAL A 65 -16.79 4.42 2.24
CA VAL A 65 -15.53 4.24 3.00
C VAL A 65 -15.55 5.07 4.27
N THR A 66 -15.94 6.35 4.18
CA THR A 66 -16.06 7.24 5.34
C THR A 66 -17.08 6.70 6.35
N ALA A 67 -18.22 6.18 5.88
CA ALA A 67 -19.25 5.61 6.74
C ALA A 67 -18.76 4.34 7.47
N VAL A 68 -18.07 3.42 6.76
CA VAL A 68 -17.46 2.22 7.36
C VAL A 68 -16.47 2.60 8.47
N LEU A 69 -15.59 3.58 8.22
CA LEU A 69 -14.59 4.03 9.19
C LEU A 69 -15.17 4.84 10.36
N ASN A 70 -16.41 5.30 10.22
CA ASN A 70 -17.18 5.91 11.31
C ASN A 70 -18.08 4.89 12.05
N GLY A 71 -17.92 3.58 11.78
CA GLY A 71 -18.70 2.52 12.44
C GLY A 71 -20.14 2.41 11.98
N LYS A 72 -20.52 3.04 10.87
CA LYS A 72 -21.87 2.97 10.32
C LYS A 72 -22.05 1.70 9.50
N HIS A 73 -23.27 1.17 9.49
CA HIS A 73 -23.62 0.07 8.60
C HIS A 73 -23.66 0.56 7.14
N VAL A 74 -22.95 -0.16 6.28
CA VAL A 74 -22.92 0.07 4.84
C VAL A 74 -23.34 -1.21 4.13
N LEU A 75 -24.23 -1.09 3.18
CA LEU A 75 -24.66 -2.22 2.35
C LEU A 75 -23.66 -2.37 1.19
N ALA A 76 -22.73 -3.31 1.33
CA ALA A 76 -21.67 -3.57 0.37
C ALA A 76 -21.13 -5.01 0.54
N PRO A 77 -20.34 -5.53 -0.42
CA PRO A 77 -19.69 -6.82 -0.27
C PRO A 77 -18.86 -6.89 1.01
N PRO A 78 -18.96 -7.97 1.80
CA PRO A 78 -18.18 -8.12 3.04
C PRO A 78 -16.68 -8.00 2.82
N LYS A 79 -16.18 -8.48 1.68
CA LYS A 79 -14.78 -8.36 1.26
C LYS A 79 -14.35 -6.90 1.19
N ASP A 80 -15.11 -6.06 0.48
CA ASP A 80 -14.79 -4.64 0.29
C ASP A 80 -14.75 -3.88 1.62
N ILE A 81 -15.68 -4.21 2.53
CA ILE A 81 -15.70 -3.64 3.89
C ILE A 81 -14.48 -4.09 4.70
N ALA A 82 -14.07 -5.36 4.58
CA ALA A 82 -12.89 -5.89 5.26
C ALA A 82 -11.61 -5.21 4.75
N GLU A 83 -11.46 -5.04 3.44
CA GLU A 83 -10.32 -4.34 2.82
C GLU A 83 -10.18 -2.91 3.36
N VAL A 84 -11.27 -2.15 3.45
CA VAL A 84 -11.25 -0.79 4.01
C VAL A 84 -10.79 -0.78 5.47
N LYS A 85 -11.32 -1.69 6.30
CA LYS A 85 -10.96 -1.76 7.72
C LYS A 85 -9.49 -2.17 7.91
N ASN A 86 -9.02 -3.16 7.16
CA ASN A 86 -7.65 -3.63 7.20
C ASN A 86 -6.67 -2.53 6.75
N ALA A 87 -6.98 -1.85 5.63
CA ALA A 87 -6.18 -0.73 5.16
C ALA A 87 -6.13 0.41 6.19
N TYR A 88 -7.24 0.75 6.82
CA TYR A 88 -7.25 1.78 7.85
C TYR A 88 -6.39 1.39 9.05
N GLU A 89 -6.49 0.14 9.52
CA GLU A 89 -5.70 -0.36 10.65
C GLU A 89 -4.20 -0.26 10.38
N ILE A 90 -3.73 -0.67 9.20
CA ILE A 90 -2.31 -0.58 8.88
C ILE A 90 -1.83 0.87 8.76
N TYR A 91 -2.65 1.76 8.19
CA TYR A 91 -2.31 3.19 8.12
C TYR A 91 -2.22 3.86 9.49
N GLU A 92 -2.97 3.39 10.50
CA GLU A 92 -2.84 3.88 11.88
C GLU A 92 -1.52 3.43 12.53
N ARG A 93 -0.92 2.34 12.05
CA ARG A 93 0.28 1.71 12.62
C ARG A 93 1.54 1.90 11.78
N LEU A 94 1.48 2.68 10.69
CA LEU A 94 2.64 2.87 9.80
C LEU A 94 3.90 3.33 10.52
N ASP A 95 3.75 4.21 11.51
CA ASP A 95 4.88 4.75 12.27
C ASP A 95 5.52 3.72 13.24
N GLU A 96 4.87 2.56 13.45
CA GLU A 96 5.36 1.47 14.30
C GLU A 96 6.22 0.47 13.51
N LEU A 97 6.20 0.52 12.17
CA LEU A 97 6.80 -0.47 11.29
C LEU A 97 8.13 0.02 10.71
N ASP A 98 9.13 -0.87 10.75
CA ASP A 98 10.40 -0.65 10.05
C ASP A 98 10.27 -1.12 8.58
N PRO A 99 10.39 -0.22 7.58
CA PRO A 99 10.29 -0.57 6.16
C PRO A 99 11.39 -1.53 5.68
N TYR A 100 12.46 -1.71 6.45
CA TYR A 100 13.55 -2.63 6.14
C TYR A 100 13.46 -3.97 6.90
N SER A 101 12.43 -4.15 7.74
CA SER A 101 12.19 -5.38 8.49
C SER A 101 11.27 -6.33 7.70
N VAL A 102 11.74 -7.54 7.43
CA VAL A 102 10.92 -8.60 6.83
C VAL A 102 9.76 -9.00 7.76
N ASP A 103 9.97 -9.02 9.06
CA ASP A 103 8.93 -9.36 10.03
C ASP A 103 7.83 -8.30 10.04
N ASP A 104 8.18 -7.02 9.91
CA ASP A 104 7.21 -5.93 9.82
C ASP A 104 6.49 -5.91 8.46
N LEU A 105 7.17 -6.28 7.37
CA LEU A 105 6.53 -6.52 6.07
C LEU A 105 5.46 -7.61 6.18
N LEU A 106 5.78 -8.73 6.81
CA LEU A 106 4.83 -9.83 7.01
C LEU A 106 3.71 -9.43 7.97
N THR A 107 4.00 -8.64 8.99
CA THR A 107 2.99 -8.05 9.89
C THR A 107 2.05 -7.14 9.12
N ALA A 108 2.57 -6.23 8.30
CA ALA A 108 1.76 -5.35 7.44
C ALA A 108 0.89 -6.15 6.47
N HIS A 109 1.48 -7.16 5.80
CA HIS A 109 0.76 -8.08 4.92
C HIS A 109 -0.36 -8.81 5.67
N GLY A 110 -0.07 -9.30 6.88
CA GLY A 110 -1.05 -9.99 7.72
C GLY A 110 -2.25 -9.11 8.08
N ILE A 111 -2.01 -7.84 8.42
CA ILE A 111 -3.08 -6.89 8.71
C ILE A 111 -3.89 -6.59 7.43
N MET A 112 -3.21 -6.26 6.32
CA MET A 112 -3.87 -5.91 5.06
C MET A 112 -4.74 -7.03 4.51
N THR A 113 -4.28 -8.27 4.60
CA THR A 113 -4.93 -9.43 3.96
C THR A 113 -5.77 -10.29 4.91
N ARG A 114 -5.91 -9.86 6.18
CA ARG A 114 -6.66 -10.59 7.21
C ARG A 114 -8.11 -10.87 6.78
N GLY A 115 -8.47 -12.14 6.73
CA GLY A 115 -9.80 -12.60 6.31
C GLY A 115 -10.07 -12.49 4.81
N LEU A 116 -9.07 -12.12 4.00
CA LEU A 116 -9.18 -11.99 2.56
C LEU A 116 -8.44 -13.12 1.82
N VAL A 117 -7.32 -13.59 2.39
CA VAL A 117 -6.52 -14.69 1.84
C VAL A 117 -6.15 -15.70 2.93
N GLU A 118 -5.87 -16.95 2.51
CA GLU A 118 -5.48 -18.01 3.44
C GLU A 118 -4.08 -17.80 4.04
N GLU A 119 -3.12 -17.35 3.22
CA GLU A 119 -1.72 -17.14 3.59
C GLU A 119 -1.44 -15.70 4.07
N SER A 120 -2.34 -15.16 4.91
CA SER A 120 -2.20 -13.82 5.47
C SER A 120 -0.99 -13.74 6.42
N GLY A 121 -0.11 -12.75 6.23
CA GLY A 121 1.09 -12.55 7.05
C GLY A 121 2.22 -13.55 6.80
N MET A 122 2.20 -14.24 5.68
CA MET A 122 3.17 -15.26 5.32
C MET A 122 3.63 -15.08 3.88
N PHE A 123 4.82 -15.57 3.55
CA PHE A 123 5.19 -15.80 2.18
C PHE A 123 4.33 -16.93 1.59
N ARG A 124 3.95 -16.78 0.32
CA ARG A 124 3.17 -17.79 -0.39
C ARG A 124 3.88 -19.13 -0.44
N THR A 125 3.12 -20.21 -0.37
CA THR A 125 3.61 -21.58 -0.50
C THR A 125 3.34 -22.15 -1.90
N ARG A 126 2.47 -21.51 -2.69
CA ARG A 126 2.08 -21.98 -4.03
C ARG A 126 2.74 -21.15 -5.13
N PRO A 127 3.05 -21.75 -6.29
CA PRO A 127 3.47 -21.01 -7.47
C PRO A 127 2.40 -20.00 -7.91
N VAL A 128 2.82 -18.89 -8.48
CA VAL A 128 1.94 -17.89 -9.10
C VAL A 128 2.45 -17.55 -10.50
N GLY A 129 1.54 -17.09 -11.35
CA GLY A 129 1.88 -16.62 -12.69
C GLY A 129 0.86 -15.64 -13.21
N VAL A 130 1.23 -14.94 -14.25
CA VAL A 130 0.33 -14.07 -15.02
C VAL A 130 -0.14 -14.86 -16.23
N VAL A 131 -1.44 -14.91 -16.44
CA VAL A 131 -2.06 -15.57 -17.58
C VAL A 131 -2.86 -14.55 -18.40
N ASP A 132 -2.97 -14.78 -19.71
CA ASP A 132 -3.87 -14.01 -20.57
C ASP A 132 -5.33 -14.48 -20.42
N GLN A 133 -6.23 -13.85 -21.20
CA GLN A 133 -7.66 -14.23 -21.19
C GLN A 133 -7.93 -15.62 -21.77
N GLU A 134 -6.98 -16.18 -22.54
CA GLU A 134 -7.06 -17.49 -23.18
C GLU A 134 -6.44 -18.58 -22.30
N GLY A 135 -5.83 -18.21 -21.16
CA GLY A 135 -5.22 -19.13 -20.20
C GLY A 135 -3.74 -19.44 -20.48
N HIS A 136 -3.10 -18.78 -21.45
CA HIS A 136 -1.68 -18.94 -21.69
C HIS A 136 -0.88 -18.23 -20.61
N VAL A 137 0.17 -18.89 -20.11
CA VAL A 137 1.05 -18.30 -19.11
C VAL A 137 1.98 -17.29 -19.76
N LEU A 138 1.82 -16.02 -19.43
CA LEU A 138 2.67 -14.92 -19.89
C LEU A 138 3.94 -14.79 -19.05
N HIS A 139 3.85 -15.07 -17.77
CA HIS A 139 4.98 -14.98 -16.84
C HIS A 139 4.80 -15.94 -15.66
N PHE A 140 5.88 -16.63 -15.30
CA PHE A 140 5.96 -17.39 -14.06
C PHE A 140 6.64 -16.56 -12.98
N GLY A 141 5.98 -16.44 -11.84
CA GLY A 141 6.60 -15.86 -10.65
C GLY A 141 7.73 -16.75 -10.13
N THR A 142 8.62 -16.14 -9.36
CA THR A 142 9.67 -16.88 -8.64
C THR A 142 9.08 -18.03 -7.84
N LEU A 143 9.77 -19.18 -7.79
CA LEU A 143 9.30 -20.30 -6.98
C LEU A 143 9.21 -19.91 -5.50
N PRO A 144 8.18 -20.36 -4.77
CA PRO A 144 7.92 -19.95 -3.39
C PRO A 144 9.12 -20.08 -2.46
N GLN A 145 9.88 -21.15 -2.61
CA GLN A 145 11.04 -21.46 -1.77
C GLN A 145 12.18 -20.42 -1.84
N TYR A 146 12.24 -19.62 -2.90
CA TYR A 146 13.27 -18.58 -3.08
C TYR A 146 12.77 -17.18 -2.70
N VAL A 147 11.47 -17.02 -2.46
CA VAL A 147 10.89 -15.69 -2.16
C VAL A 147 11.46 -15.08 -0.89
N PRO A 148 11.57 -15.81 0.24
CA PRO A 148 12.11 -15.22 1.48
C PRO A 148 13.53 -14.66 1.29
N ASP A 149 14.43 -15.44 0.67
CA ASP A 149 15.82 -15.04 0.46
C ASP A 149 15.93 -13.81 -0.45
N LEU A 150 15.11 -13.77 -1.52
CA LEU A 150 15.10 -12.64 -2.45
C LEU A 150 14.54 -11.35 -1.82
N VAL A 151 13.60 -11.47 -0.89
CA VAL A 151 13.06 -10.30 -0.17
C VAL A 151 14.10 -9.71 0.79
N VAL A 152 14.94 -10.56 1.41
CA VAL A 152 16.05 -10.10 2.25
C VAL A 152 17.14 -9.39 1.43
N GLU A 153 17.28 -9.71 0.12
CA GLU A 153 18.26 -9.09 -0.78
C GLU A 153 17.79 -7.74 -1.38
N LEU A 154 16.54 -7.34 -1.18
CA LEU A 154 15.98 -6.08 -1.68
C LEU A 154 16.36 -4.90 -0.78
#